data_1df4314cc278fa5abeecb604c7e2244f
#
_entry.id   1df4314cc278fa5abeecb604c7e2244f
#
_cell.length_a   1.000
_cell.length_b   1.000
_cell.length_c   1.000
_cell.angle_alpha   90.00
_cell.angle_beta   90.00
_cell.angle_gamma   90.00
#
_symmetry.space_group_name_H-M   'P 1'
#
loop_
_entity.id
_entity.type
_entity.pdbx_description
1 polymer ?
#
loop_
_entity_poly.entity_id
_entity_poly.type
_entity_poly.pdbx_seq_one_letter_code
_entity_poly.pdbx_strand_id
1 'polypeptide(L)'
;SRLVDAEAAVAEGLQVASGNLAFAAPLYVLGMRAAADRAELARARRNADEVLQACRLGDTLGVELRAQMSPERANGVVPTPPTKAYATVGEAELARLKGRSDPGLWTAAAQAWEQLTEPYPAAYAHWREAEALLLAGVPHEHAEQSLRTAYATATALGALPLSIEIEGLARRGRLSLGADAATRITAEPPSPLARLGLTAREQEVLALVATGRTNRQIAETLFISPKTATLHVSNILSKLGVTNRVEAATIAHRLGVVSPEA
;
A
#
# COMPACT_ATOMS: atom_id res chain seq x y z
N SER A 1 -14.90 3.89 -6.09
CA SER A 1 -13.53 4.35 -5.77
C SER A 1 -12.64 3.12 -5.58
N ARG A 2 -11.33 3.25 -5.82
CA ARG A 2 -10.38 2.12 -5.68
C ARG A 2 -10.49 1.38 -4.33
N LEU A 3 -10.82 2.08 -3.26
CA LEU A 3 -11.00 1.45 -1.94
C LEU A 3 -12.28 0.62 -1.88
N VAL A 4 -13.38 1.08 -2.46
CA VAL A 4 -14.63 0.31 -2.56
C VAL A 4 -14.44 -0.93 -3.43
N ASP A 5 -13.67 -0.81 -4.53
CA ASP A 5 -13.35 -1.94 -5.41
C ASP A 5 -12.47 -2.97 -4.66
N ALA A 6 -11.53 -2.52 -3.83
CA ALA A 6 -10.72 -3.38 -2.97
C ALA A 6 -11.57 -4.10 -1.90
N GLU A 7 -12.53 -3.40 -1.27
CA GLU A 7 -13.47 -4.00 -0.32
C GLU A 7 -14.33 -5.08 -0.99
N ALA A 8 -14.80 -4.85 -2.21
CA ALA A 8 -15.57 -5.84 -2.98
C ALA A 8 -14.73 -7.07 -3.32
N ALA A 9 -13.48 -6.88 -3.76
CA ALA A 9 -12.55 -7.97 -4.04
C ALA A 9 -12.23 -8.80 -2.77
N VAL A 10 -12.09 -8.14 -1.61
CA VAL A 10 -11.91 -8.83 -0.33
C VAL A 10 -13.13 -9.68 0.01
N ALA A 11 -14.34 -9.15 -0.15
CA ALA A 11 -15.58 -9.90 0.12
C ALA A 11 -15.70 -11.15 -0.76
N GLU A 12 -15.38 -11.02 -2.05
CA GLU A 12 -15.35 -12.16 -2.99
C GLU A 12 -14.28 -13.19 -2.59
N GLY A 13 -13.06 -12.72 -2.27
CA GLY A 13 -11.97 -13.58 -1.82
C GLY A 13 -12.30 -14.34 -0.53
N LEU A 14 -13.00 -13.74 0.42
CA LEU A 14 -13.43 -14.38 1.66
C LEU A 14 -14.46 -15.48 1.42
N GLN A 15 -15.34 -15.33 0.42
CA GLN A 15 -16.27 -16.40 0.03
C GLN A 15 -15.51 -17.62 -0.51
N VAL A 16 -14.48 -17.41 -1.31
CA VAL A 16 -13.64 -18.48 -1.86
C VAL A 16 -12.76 -19.11 -0.77
N ALA A 17 -12.22 -18.31 0.16
CA ALA A 17 -11.38 -18.79 1.25
C ALA A 17 -12.16 -19.44 2.40
N SER A 18 -13.49 -19.58 2.27
CA SER A 18 -14.37 -20.11 3.33
C SER A 18 -13.87 -21.46 3.87
N GLY A 19 -13.72 -21.53 5.21
CA GLY A 19 -13.23 -22.72 5.92
C GLY A 19 -11.70 -22.86 6.03
N ASN A 20 -10.91 -21.99 5.39
CA ASN A 20 -9.45 -22.01 5.53
C ASN A 20 -8.93 -20.67 6.09
N LEU A 21 -8.74 -20.64 7.41
CA LEU A 21 -8.30 -19.44 8.13
C LEU A 21 -6.93 -18.93 7.66
N ALA A 22 -6.02 -19.79 7.21
CA ALA A 22 -4.71 -19.37 6.73
C ALA A 22 -4.81 -18.49 5.47
N PHE A 23 -5.78 -18.76 4.59
CA PHE A 23 -6.05 -17.92 3.42
C PHE A 23 -7.00 -16.76 3.72
N ALA A 24 -7.91 -16.90 4.67
CA ALA A 24 -8.88 -15.87 5.03
C ALA A 24 -8.26 -14.74 5.88
N ALA A 25 -7.33 -15.06 6.80
CA ALA A 25 -6.74 -14.08 7.71
C ALA A 25 -6.11 -12.86 7.00
N PRO A 26 -5.27 -13.01 5.96
CA PRO A 26 -4.76 -11.87 5.20
C PRO A 26 -5.86 -11.05 4.53
N LEU A 27 -6.94 -11.67 4.06
CA LEU A 27 -8.04 -10.97 3.40
C LEU A 27 -8.85 -10.15 4.41
N TYR A 28 -9.12 -10.68 5.61
CA TYR A 28 -9.74 -9.90 6.68
C TYR A 28 -8.95 -8.64 7.00
N VAL A 29 -7.62 -8.77 7.14
CA VAL A 29 -6.73 -7.64 7.45
C VAL A 29 -6.68 -6.62 6.30
N LEU A 30 -6.61 -7.07 5.05
CA LEU A 30 -6.67 -6.20 3.88
C LEU A 30 -8.00 -5.41 3.83
N GLY A 31 -9.11 -6.05 4.15
CA GLY A 31 -10.41 -5.39 4.25
C GLY A 31 -10.46 -4.33 5.36
N MET A 32 -9.94 -4.66 6.55
CA MET A 32 -9.83 -3.70 7.66
C MET A 32 -8.93 -2.51 7.29
N ARG A 33 -7.81 -2.76 6.61
CA ARG A 33 -6.92 -1.71 6.10
C ARG A 33 -7.64 -0.80 5.10
N ALA A 34 -8.33 -1.36 4.11
CA ALA A 34 -9.09 -0.59 3.13
C ALA A 34 -10.18 0.27 3.80
N ALA A 35 -10.88 -0.30 4.78
CA ALA A 35 -11.87 0.43 5.57
C ALA A 35 -11.22 1.56 6.39
N ALA A 36 -10.05 1.33 7.00
CA ALA A 36 -9.32 2.36 7.75
C ALA A 36 -8.85 3.49 6.84
N ASP A 37 -8.27 3.19 5.67
CA ASP A 37 -7.85 4.18 4.68
C ASP A 37 -9.08 5.01 4.18
N ARG A 38 -10.22 4.35 3.95
CA ARG A 38 -11.47 5.03 3.57
C ARG A 38 -11.97 5.94 4.68
N ALA A 39 -11.95 5.49 5.93
CA ALA A 39 -12.40 6.30 7.06
C ALA A 39 -11.50 7.53 7.27
N GLU A 40 -10.19 7.43 7.08
CA GLU A 40 -9.26 8.56 7.14
C GLU A 40 -9.55 9.60 6.06
N LEU A 41 -9.73 9.16 4.82
CA LEU A 41 -10.12 10.04 3.71
C LEU A 41 -11.48 10.70 3.95
N ALA A 42 -12.45 9.95 4.48
CA ALA A 42 -13.79 10.46 4.79
C ALA A 42 -13.73 11.50 5.93
N ARG A 43 -12.91 11.29 6.97
CA ARG A 43 -12.68 12.29 8.03
C ARG A 43 -12.06 13.57 7.47
N ALA A 44 -11.05 13.46 6.60
CA ALA A 44 -10.44 14.61 5.95
C ALA A 44 -11.45 15.41 5.10
N ARG A 45 -12.46 14.75 4.52
CA ARG A 45 -13.56 15.34 3.75
C ARG A 45 -14.77 15.74 4.59
N ARG A 46 -14.75 15.49 5.91
CA ARG A 46 -15.86 15.70 6.85
C ARG A 46 -17.14 14.94 6.46
N ASN A 47 -16.99 13.76 5.87
CA ASN A 47 -18.10 12.88 5.48
C ASN A 47 -18.36 11.84 6.58
N ALA A 48 -19.25 12.16 7.52
CA ALA A 48 -19.54 11.32 8.68
C ALA A 48 -20.22 9.98 8.29
N ASP A 49 -21.06 9.99 7.27
CA ASP A 49 -21.78 8.78 6.83
C ASP A 49 -20.80 7.75 6.26
N GLU A 50 -19.83 8.20 5.47
CA GLU A 50 -18.79 7.32 4.91
C GLU A 50 -17.87 6.78 6.01
N VAL A 51 -17.52 7.58 7.02
CA VAL A 51 -16.79 7.11 8.22
C VAL A 51 -17.57 6.00 8.90
N LEU A 52 -18.87 6.19 9.12
CA LEU A 52 -19.73 5.20 9.79
C LEU A 52 -19.81 3.89 9.00
N GLN A 53 -19.95 3.97 7.66
CA GLN A 53 -19.97 2.80 6.79
C GLN A 53 -18.64 2.03 6.85
N ALA A 54 -17.51 2.74 6.77
CA ALA A 54 -16.19 2.13 6.88
C ALA A 54 -15.99 1.45 8.25
N CYS A 55 -16.41 2.10 9.35
CA CYS A 55 -16.34 1.53 10.69
C CYS A 55 -17.18 0.25 10.81
N ARG A 56 -18.39 0.23 10.28
CA ARG A 56 -19.24 -0.97 10.29
C ARG A 56 -18.58 -2.14 9.57
N LEU A 57 -18.02 -1.89 8.39
CA LEU A 57 -17.33 -2.93 7.63
C LEU A 57 -16.13 -3.49 8.41
N GLY A 58 -15.25 -2.62 8.89
CA GLY A 58 -14.07 -3.07 9.63
C GLY A 58 -14.42 -3.79 10.93
N ASP A 59 -15.42 -3.32 11.68
CA ASP A 59 -15.89 -4.01 12.89
C ASP A 59 -16.45 -5.41 12.57
N THR A 60 -17.22 -5.56 11.47
CA THR A 60 -17.71 -6.86 11.01
C THR A 60 -16.55 -7.81 10.70
N LEU A 61 -15.57 -7.37 9.91
CA LEU A 61 -14.39 -8.17 9.54
C LEU A 61 -13.57 -8.57 10.79
N GLY A 62 -13.42 -7.65 11.75
CA GLY A 62 -12.72 -7.92 13.01
C GLY A 62 -13.44 -8.94 13.90
N VAL A 63 -14.77 -8.86 13.99
CA VAL A 63 -15.58 -9.85 14.72
C VAL A 63 -15.46 -11.22 14.07
N GLU A 64 -15.55 -11.29 12.74
CA GLU A 64 -15.43 -12.55 12.00
C GLU A 64 -14.06 -13.18 12.17
N LEU A 65 -12.96 -12.42 12.02
CA LEU A 65 -11.60 -12.92 12.20
C LEU A 65 -11.41 -13.49 13.62
N ARG A 66 -11.84 -12.77 14.67
CA ARG A 66 -11.76 -13.26 16.04
C ARG A 66 -12.59 -14.53 16.25
N ALA A 67 -13.79 -14.58 15.66
CA ALA A 67 -14.64 -15.76 15.74
C ALA A 67 -14.00 -16.98 15.07
N GLN A 68 -13.31 -16.80 13.94
CA GLN A 68 -12.57 -17.87 13.26
C GLN A 68 -11.36 -18.36 14.07
N MET A 69 -10.77 -17.48 14.88
CA MET A 69 -9.62 -17.81 15.74
C MET A 69 -10.02 -18.42 17.08
N SER A 70 -11.31 -18.43 17.42
CA SER A 70 -11.76 -18.99 18.72
C SER A 70 -11.61 -20.51 18.73
N PRO A 71 -11.19 -21.11 19.87
CA PRO A 71 -11.04 -22.55 20.00
C PRO A 71 -12.33 -23.34 19.70
N GLU A 72 -13.48 -22.74 19.97
CA GLU A 72 -14.80 -23.35 19.79
C GLU A 72 -15.16 -23.55 18.32
N ARG A 73 -14.79 -22.61 17.44
CA ARG A 73 -15.03 -22.71 15.99
C ARG A 73 -13.88 -23.35 15.23
N ALA A 74 -12.69 -23.33 15.79
CA ALA A 74 -11.51 -23.91 15.16
C ALA A 74 -11.50 -25.47 15.19
N ASN A 75 -12.53 -26.14 15.72
CA ASN A 75 -12.57 -27.59 15.88
C ASN A 75 -11.25 -28.19 16.41
N GLY A 76 -10.60 -27.50 17.36
CA GLY A 76 -9.31 -27.88 17.90
C GLY A 76 -8.09 -27.51 17.03
N VAL A 77 -8.28 -26.85 15.90
CA VAL A 77 -7.18 -26.33 15.06
C VAL A 77 -6.58 -25.08 15.71
N VAL A 78 -5.32 -25.15 16.10
CA VAL A 78 -4.60 -24.00 16.67
C VAL A 78 -4.22 -23.04 15.55
N PRO A 79 -4.54 -21.72 15.66
CA PRO A 79 -4.13 -20.74 14.67
C PRO A 79 -2.60 -20.74 14.50
N THR A 80 -2.16 -20.76 13.25
CA THR A 80 -0.72 -20.77 12.93
C THR A 80 -0.04 -19.45 13.33
N PRO A 81 1.29 -19.42 13.52
CA PRO A 81 1.99 -18.19 13.83
C PRO A 81 1.70 -17.04 12.83
N PRO A 82 1.69 -17.24 11.49
CA PRO A 82 1.28 -16.20 10.56
C PRO A 82 -0.15 -15.71 10.76
N THR A 83 -1.10 -16.62 11.04
CA THR A 83 -2.50 -16.23 11.31
C THR A 83 -2.60 -15.33 12.54
N LYS A 84 -1.83 -15.62 13.60
CA LYS A 84 -1.76 -14.77 14.80
C LYS A 84 -1.15 -13.40 14.48
N ALA A 85 -0.09 -13.35 13.68
CA ALA A 85 0.50 -12.09 13.24
C ALA A 85 -0.47 -11.24 12.41
N TYR A 86 -1.26 -11.84 11.52
CA TYR A 86 -2.36 -11.12 10.85
C TYR A 86 -3.38 -10.57 11.84
N ALA A 87 -3.75 -11.32 12.88
CA ALA A 87 -4.70 -10.83 13.87
C ALA A 87 -4.16 -9.62 14.66
N THR A 88 -2.86 -9.59 15.00
CA THR A 88 -2.26 -8.40 15.65
C THR A 88 -2.32 -7.17 14.76
N VAL A 89 -2.05 -7.31 13.45
CA VAL A 89 -2.24 -6.22 12.48
C VAL A 89 -3.71 -5.81 12.39
N GLY A 90 -4.62 -6.76 12.39
CA GLY A 90 -6.07 -6.49 12.36
C GLY A 90 -6.53 -5.63 13.54
N GLU A 91 -6.06 -5.90 14.75
CA GLU A 91 -6.37 -5.07 15.93
C GLU A 91 -5.80 -3.65 15.80
N ALA A 92 -4.58 -3.51 15.28
CA ALA A 92 -3.98 -2.20 15.02
C ALA A 92 -4.75 -1.40 13.95
N GLU A 93 -5.17 -2.06 12.86
CA GLU A 93 -6.01 -1.43 11.83
C GLU A 93 -7.39 -1.03 12.34
N LEU A 94 -8.02 -1.82 13.22
CA LEU A 94 -9.29 -1.45 13.86
C LEU A 94 -9.15 -0.24 14.79
N ALA A 95 -8.04 -0.12 15.51
CA ALA A 95 -7.77 1.08 16.30
C ALA A 95 -7.58 2.31 15.40
N ARG A 96 -6.84 2.17 14.29
CA ARG A 96 -6.65 3.22 13.28
C ARG A 96 -7.97 3.62 12.62
N LEU A 97 -8.77 2.65 12.22
CA LEU A 97 -10.11 2.85 11.67
C LEU A 97 -10.97 3.74 12.57
N LYS A 98 -10.88 3.57 13.87
CA LYS A 98 -11.61 4.36 14.87
C LYS A 98 -10.97 5.72 15.18
N GLY A 99 -9.89 6.08 14.48
CA GLY A 99 -9.14 7.32 14.72
C GLY A 99 -8.36 7.33 16.03
N ARG A 100 -8.03 6.17 16.55
CA ARG A 100 -7.28 5.95 17.80
C ARG A 100 -6.11 5.02 17.54
N SER A 101 -5.29 5.35 16.53
CA SER A 101 -4.10 4.56 16.20
C SER A 101 -3.19 4.45 17.43
N ASP A 102 -2.89 3.22 17.83
CA ASP A 102 -2.13 2.92 19.03
C ASP A 102 -0.72 2.42 18.64
N PRO A 103 0.35 3.15 19.00
CA PRO A 103 1.72 2.73 18.70
C PRO A 103 2.04 1.33 19.24
N GLY A 104 1.56 0.98 20.44
CA GLY A 104 1.83 -0.33 21.08
C GLY A 104 1.25 -1.49 20.27
N LEU A 105 0.09 -1.33 19.65
CA LEU A 105 -0.48 -2.35 18.76
C LEU A 105 0.38 -2.54 17.50
N TRP A 106 0.92 -1.46 16.96
CA TRP A 106 1.80 -1.51 15.79
C TRP A 106 3.17 -2.10 16.13
N THR A 107 3.73 -1.79 17.31
CA THR A 107 4.95 -2.44 17.84
C THR A 107 4.75 -3.96 17.95
N ALA A 108 3.63 -4.40 18.54
CA ALA A 108 3.31 -5.82 18.65
C ALA A 108 3.16 -6.49 17.28
N ALA A 109 2.55 -5.81 16.31
CA ALA A 109 2.41 -6.30 14.95
C ALA A 109 3.78 -6.44 14.25
N ALA A 110 4.66 -5.44 14.38
CA ALA A 110 6.01 -5.49 13.82
C ALA A 110 6.81 -6.66 14.39
N GLN A 111 6.83 -6.80 15.72
CA GLN A 111 7.52 -7.91 16.41
C GLN A 111 7.00 -9.30 16.00
N ALA A 112 5.68 -9.44 15.80
CA ALA A 112 5.10 -10.70 15.35
C ALA A 112 5.61 -11.11 13.97
N TRP A 113 5.76 -10.17 13.06
CA TRP A 113 6.28 -10.42 11.71
C TRP A 113 7.80 -10.59 11.66
N GLU A 114 8.55 -9.88 12.50
CA GLU A 114 9.99 -10.05 12.66
C GLU A 114 10.34 -11.46 13.16
N GLN A 115 9.59 -11.99 14.14
CA GLN A 115 9.75 -13.36 14.62
C GLN A 115 9.51 -14.41 13.53
N LEU A 116 8.71 -14.09 12.53
CA LEU A 116 8.43 -14.95 11.37
C LEU A 116 9.39 -14.71 10.21
N THR A 117 10.34 -13.77 10.35
CA THR A 117 11.25 -13.36 9.29
C THR A 117 10.54 -12.88 8.02
N GLU A 118 9.38 -12.25 8.17
CA GLU A 118 8.57 -11.69 7.09
C GLU A 118 8.79 -10.17 7.00
N PRO A 119 9.77 -9.72 6.18
CA PRO A 119 10.25 -8.33 6.24
C PRO A 119 9.24 -7.31 5.72
N TYR A 120 8.44 -7.63 4.70
CA TYR A 120 7.50 -6.65 4.13
C TYR A 120 6.38 -6.27 5.11
N PRO A 121 5.65 -7.20 5.72
CA PRO A 121 4.62 -6.82 6.71
C PRO A 121 5.21 -6.21 7.98
N ALA A 122 6.43 -6.58 8.38
CA ALA A 122 7.14 -5.91 9.48
C ALA A 122 7.43 -4.43 9.13
N ALA A 123 7.94 -4.14 7.94
CA ALA A 123 8.19 -2.78 7.48
C ALA A 123 6.89 -1.95 7.40
N TYR A 124 5.79 -2.56 6.96
CA TYR A 124 4.48 -1.91 6.99
C TYR A 124 4.05 -1.53 8.41
N ALA A 125 4.21 -2.46 9.38
CA ALA A 125 3.87 -2.21 10.77
C ALA A 125 4.73 -1.10 11.39
N HIS A 126 6.04 -1.07 11.15
CA HIS A 126 6.94 0.00 11.59
C HIS A 126 6.59 1.37 10.98
N TRP A 127 6.19 1.41 9.71
CA TRP A 127 5.71 2.66 9.11
C TRP A 127 4.46 3.19 9.81
N ARG A 128 3.48 2.32 10.09
CA ARG A 128 2.26 2.68 10.81
C ARG A 128 2.51 3.01 12.29
N GLU A 129 3.50 2.35 12.92
CA GLU A 129 3.96 2.68 14.26
C GLU A 129 4.49 4.14 14.32
N ALA A 130 5.35 4.51 13.37
CA ALA A 130 5.86 5.87 13.29
C ALA A 130 4.74 6.91 13.12
N GLU A 131 3.75 6.62 12.29
CA GLU A 131 2.57 7.47 12.13
C GLU A 131 1.77 7.60 13.42
N ALA A 132 1.53 6.48 14.13
CA ALA A 132 0.81 6.47 15.39
C ALA A 132 1.57 7.23 16.50
N LEU A 133 2.91 7.11 16.56
CA LEU A 133 3.76 7.86 17.49
C LEU A 133 3.66 9.38 17.26
N LEU A 134 3.65 9.82 16.00
CA LEU A 134 3.46 11.24 15.66
C LEU A 134 2.08 11.75 16.10
N LEU A 135 1.03 10.95 15.84
CA LEU A 135 -0.34 11.31 16.24
C LEU A 135 -0.51 11.37 17.77
N ALA A 136 0.22 10.52 18.49
CA ALA A 136 0.24 10.50 19.97
C ALA A 136 1.07 11.62 20.59
N GLY A 137 1.79 12.41 19.79
CA GLY A 137 2.65 13.49 20.28
C GLY A 137 3.89 12.99 21.03
N VAL A 138 4.33 11.76 20.77
CA VAL A 138 5.55 11.18 21.34
C VAL A 138 6.78 11.86 20.71
N PRO A 139 7.94 11.97 21.41
CA PRO A 139 9.14 12.55 20.84
C PRO A 139 9.52 11.96 19.49
N HIS A 140 9.89 12.80 18.53
CA HIS A 140 10.17 12.45 17.13
C HIS A 140 11.22 11.34 16.97
N GLU A 141 12.15 11.23 17.91
CA GLU A 141 13.22 10.22 17.89
C GLU A 141 12.67 8.78 17.78
N HIS A 142 11.61 8.46 18.51
CA HIS A 142 10.98 7.14 18.44
C HIS A 142 10.31 6.91 17.08
N ALA A 143 9.57 7.89 16.57
CA ALA A 143 8.95 7.82 15.26
C ALA A 143 10.01 7.71 14.14
N GLU A 144 11.13 8.44 14.26
CA GLU A 144 12.25 8.34 13.33
C GLU A 144 12.88 6.94 13.33
N GLN A 145 13.06 6.32 14.49
CA GLN A 145 13.65 4.99 14.58
C GLN A 145 12.78 3.95 13.85
N SER A 146 11.49 3.90 14.14
CA SER A 146 10.55 3.00 13.46
C SER A 146 10.51 3.27 11.95
N LEU A 147 10.50 4.55 11.56
CA LEU A 147 10.45 4.93 10.16
C LEU A 147 11.72 4.59 9.39
N ARG A 148 12.91 4.71 10.00
CA ARG A 148 14.20 4.28 9.42
C ARG A 148 14.23 2.78 9.20
N THR A 149 13.76 1.99 10.18
CA THR A 149 13.65 0.53 10.05
C THR A 149 12.74 0.15 8.88
N ALA A 150 11.58 0.76 8.79
CA ALA A 150 10.64 0.57 7.69
C ALA A 150 11.28 0.93 6.33
N TYR A 151 11.97 2.07 6.25
CA TYR A 151 12.59 2.56 5.02
C TYR A 151 13.73 1.65 4.53
N ALA A 152 14.62 1.26 5.43
CA ALA A 152 15.72 0.36 5.11
C ALA A 152 15.21 -0.97 4.54
N THR A 153 14.19 -1.56 5.19
CA THR A 153 13.57 -2.81 4.75
C THR A 153 12.84 -2.64 3.42
N ALA A 154 12.02 -1.60 3.26
CA ALA A 154 11.28 -1.34 2.02
C ALA A 154 12.24 -1.11 0.84
N THR A 155 13.34 -0.42 1.07
CA THR A 155 14.37 -0.18 0.06
C THR A 155 15.10 -1.47 -0.32
N ALA A 156 15.49 -2.29 0.65
CA ALA A 156 16.15 -3.57 0.42
C ALA A 156 15.28 -4.55 -0.39
N LEU A 157 13.97 -4.51 -0.16
CA LEU A 157 12.97 -5.32 -0.89
C LEU A 157 12.58 -4.74 -2.27
N GLY A 158 13.00 -3.52 -2.59
CA GLY A 158 12.51 -2.82 -3.78
C GLY A 158 11.01 -2.50 -3.72
N ALA A 159 10.44 -2.39 -2.51
CA ALA A 159 9.01 -2.13 -2.27
C ALA A 159 8.67 -0.65 -2.49
N LEU A 160 8.76 -0.20 -3.74
CA LEU A 160 8.61 1.20 -4.13
C LEU A 160 7.33 1.87 -3.60
N PRO A 161 6.13 1.26 -3.65
CA PRO A 161 4.93 1.90 -3.10
C PRO A 161 5.06 2.20 -1.60
N LEU A 162 5.61 1.27 -0.81
CA LEU A 162 5.80 1.47 0.63
C LEU A 162 6.88 2.54 0.90
N SER A 163 7.97 2.54 0.14
CA SER A 163 9.00 3.59 0.26
C SER A 163 8.45 4.99 0.02
N ILE A 164 7.57 5.17 -0.98
CA ILE A 164 6.91 6.45 -1.27
C ILE A 164 6.05 6.92 -0.09
N GLU A 165 5.29 6.02 0.53
CA GLU A 165 4.46 6.34 1.70
C GLU A 165 5.32 6.73 2.91
N ILE A 166 6.42 5.99 3.16
CA ILE A 166 7.38 6.27 4.23
C ILE A 166 8.03 7.64 4.03
N GLU A 167 8.51 7.94 2.82
CA GLU A 167 9.09 9.26 2.49
C GLU A 167 8.05 10.38 2.61
N GLY A 168 6.80 10.10 2.24
CA GLY A 168 5.68 11.02 2.42
C GLY A 168 5.44 11.36 3.89
N LEU A 169 5.48 10.37 4.77
CA LEU A 169 5.34 10.55 6.21
C LEU A 169 6.55 11.33 6.78
N ALA A 170 7.77 10.97 6.37
CA ALA A 170 9.00 11.67 6.79
C ALA A 170 8.92 13.17 6.47
N ARG A 171 8.52 13.54 5.24
CA ARG A 171 8.36 14.95 4.85
C ARG A 171 7.29 15.67 5.67
N ARG A 172 6.11 15.09 5.84
CA ARG A 172 5.02 15.69 6.63
C ARG A 172 5.38 15.83 8.10
N GLY A 173 6.04 14.82 8.67
CA GLY A 173 6.45 14.77 10.07
C GLY A 173 7.77 15.47 10.35
N ARG A 174 8.50 15.94 9.33
CA ARG A 174 9.87 16.49 9.45
C ARG A 174 10.83 15.51 10.13
N LEU A 175 10.71 14.21 9.81
CA LEU A 175 11.51 13.13 10.35
C LEU A 175 12.72 12.84 9.46
N SER A 176 13.84 12.43 10.08
CA SER A 176 15.05 12.02 9.37
C SER A 176 15.06 10.53 9.09
N LEU A 177 15.26 10.15 7.82
CA LEU A 177 15.44 8.75 7.40
C LEU A 177 16.92 8.31 7.36
N GLY A 178 17.85 9.17 7.79
CA GLY A 178 19.29 8.94 7.73
C GLY A 178 19.96 9.60 6.53
N ALA A 179 21.31 9.59 6.49
CA ALA A 179 22.10 10.32 5.49
C ALA A 179 21.87 9.82 4.05
N ASP A 180 21.72 8.53 3.86
CA ASP A 180 21.48 7.92 2.54
C ASP A 180 20.09 8.25 1.98
N ALA A 181 19.12 8.46 2.87
CA ALA A 181 17.77 8.87 2.50
C ALA A 181 17.70 10.39 2.22
N ALA A 182 18.48 11.20 2.93
CA ALA A 182 18.53 12.66 2.73
C ALA A 182 18.90 12.99 1.28
N THR A 183 19.82 12.25 0.68
CA THR A 183 20.24 12.42 -0.72
C THR A 183 19.11 12.07 -1.71
N ARG A 184 18.24 11.13 -1.37
CA ARG A 184 17.07 10.74 -2.21
C ARG A 184 15.86 11.64 -1.99
N ILE A 185 15.67 12.15 -0.77
CA ILE A 185 14.55 13.06 -0.43
C ILE A 185 14.78 14.47 -0.99
N THR A 186 16.04 14.88 -1.16
CA THR A 186 16.43 16.13 -1.84
C THR A 186 16.49 15.98 -3.37
N ALA A 187 16.52 14.77 -3.90
CA ALA A 187 16.21 14.53 -5.29
C ALA A 187 14.73 14.86 -5.53
N GLU A 188 14.41 15.50 -6.66
CA GLU A 188 13.09 15.99 -7.05
C GLU A 188 11.92 15.12 -6.59
N PRO A 189 10.78 15.73 -6.19
CA PRO A 189 9.60 14.96 -5.79
C PRO A 189 9.32 13.89 -6.86
N PRO A 190 8.94 12.66 -6.45
CA PRO A 190 8.74 11.57 -7.39
C PRO A 190 7.89 12.07 -8.56
N SER A 191 8.36 11.82 -9.77
CA SER A 191 7.72 12.33 -10.98
C SER A 191 6.20 12.11 -10.90
N PRO A 192 5.37 12.96 -11.48
CA PRO A 192 3.92 12.76 -11.49
C PRO A 192 3.53 11.35 -11.91
N LEU A 193 4.36 10.69 -12.72
CA LEU A 193 4.22 9.31 -13.18
C LEU A 193 4.49 8.26 -12.10
N ALA A 194 5.48 8.48 -11.24
CA ALA A 194 5.75 7.58 -10.12
C ALA A 194 4.58 7.61 -9.11
N ARG A 195 3.92 8.76 -8.94
CA ARG A 195 2.69 8.89 -8.12
C ARG A 195 1.51 8.11 -8.69
N LEU A 196 1.48 7.84 -9.98
CA LEU A 196 0.47 7.02 -10.65
C LEU A 196 0.79 5.52 -10.59
N GLY A 197 1.84 5.12 -9.85
CA GLY A 197 2.23 3.73 -9.67
C GLY A 197 2.93 3.12 -10.88
N LEU A 198 3.43 3.94 -11.81
CA LEU A 198 4.20 3.47 -12.96
C LEU A 198 5.65 3.17 -12.55
N THR A 199 6.10 1.96 -12.84
CA THR A 199 7.51 1.57 -12.68
C THR A 199 8.41 2.38 -13.62
N ALA A 200 9.72 2.47 -13.36
CA ALA A 200 10.67 3.16 -14.24
C ALA A 200 10.56 2.65 -15.69
N ARG A 201 10.41 1.33 -15.87
CA ARG A 201 10.25 0.72 -17.19
C ARG A 201 8.93 1.10 -17.87
N GLU A 202 7.84 1.20 -17.13
CA GLU A 202 6.55 1.67 -17.65
C GLU A 202 6.58 3.16 -18.00
N GLN A 203 7.38 3.96 -17.27
CA GLN A 203 7.59 5.38 -17.61
C GLN A 203 8.34 5.54 -18.94
N GLU A 204 9.38 4.74 -19.18
CA GLU A 204 10.10 4.70 -20.46
C GLU A 204 9.16 4.30 -21.61
N VAL A 205 8.35 3.25 -21.39
CA VAL A 205 7.35 2.82 -22.39
C VAL A 205 6.30 3.92 -22.63
N LEU A 206 5.82 4.57 -21.57
CA LEU A 206 4.83 5.65 -21.69
C LEU A 206 5.37 6.86 -22.48
N ALA A 207 6.65 7.21 -22.28
CA ALA A 207 7.30 8.26 -23.06
C ALA A 207 7.31 7.92 -24.57
N LEU A 208 7.60 6.68 -24.93
CA LEU A 208 7.55 6.21 -26.30
C LEU A 208 6.11 6.13 -26.86
N VAL A 209 5.14 5.78 -26.02
CA VAL A 209 3.71 5.85 -26.38
C VAL A 209 3.29 7.30 -26.69
N ALA A 210 3.73 8.25 -25.87
CA ALA A 210 3.43 9.67 -26.04
C ALA A 210 4.03 10.25 -27.33
N THR A 211 5.17 9.72 -27.81
CA THR A 211 5.76 10.06 -29.10
C THR A 211 5.16 9.28 -30.29
N GLY A 212 4.07 8.54 -30.07
CA GLY A 212 3.36 7.82 -31.13
C GLY A 212 4.02 6.50 -31.59
N ARG A 213 5.03 5.98 -30.90
CA ARG A 213 5.74 4.75 -31.30
C ARG A 213 4.83 3.52 -31.19
N THR A 214 4.84 2.67 -32.20
CA THR A 214 4.14 1.35 -32.15
C THR A 214 4.79 0.40 -31.16
N ASN A 215 4.06 -0.65 -30.70
CA ASN A 215 4.62 -1.66 -29.81
C ASN A 215 5.88 -2.34 -30.37
N ARG A 216 5.98 -2.49 -31.70
CA ARG A 216 7.16 -3.01 -32.38
C ARG A 216 8.35 -2.05 -32.23
N GLN A 217 8.15 -0.76 -32.49
CA GLN A 217 9.19 0.25 -32.32
C GLN A 217 9.60 0.43 -30.86
N ILE A 218 8.66 0.35 -29.91
CA ILE A 218 8.96 0.33 -28.47
C ILE A 218 9.84 -0.87 -28.13
N ALA A 219 9.50 -2.05 -28.64
CA ALA A 219 10.27 -3.28 -28.43
C ALA A 219 11.70 -3.16 -28.97
N GLU A 220 11.85 -2.62 -30.18
CA GLU A 220 13.17 -2.36 -30.81
C GLU A 220 13.99 -1.34 -30.00
N THR A 221 13.38 -0.21 -29.60
CA THR A 221 14.05 0.85 -28.83
C THR A 221 14.50 0.37 -27.44
N LEU A 222 13.69 -0.45 -26.79
CA LEU A 222 13.94 -0.89 -25.42
C LEU A 222 14.56 -2.29 -25.30
N PHE A 223 14.93 -2.90 -26.44
CA PHE A 223 15.54 -4.23 -26.52
C PHE A 223 14.72 -5.32 -25.82
N ILE A 224 13.40 -5.34 -26.04
CA ILE A 224 12.46 -6.31 -25.48
C ILE A 224 11.64 -6.98 -26.60
N SER A 225 10.89 -8.02 -26.27
CA SER A 225 9.99 -8.63 -27.26
C SER A 225 8.75 -7.75 -27.52
N PRO A 226 8.16 -7.78 -28.73
CA PRO A 226 6.89 -7.08 -29.01
C PRO A 226 5.76 -7.48 -28.06
N LYS A 227 5.75 -8.74 -27.60
CA LYS A 227 4.78 -9.26 -26.61
C LYS A 227 4.98 -8.59 -25.25
N THR A 228 6.22 -8.40 -24.83
CA THR A 228 6.56 -7.69 -23.59
C THR A 228 6.16 -6.22 -23.67
N ALA A 229 6.41 -5.55 -24.80
CA ALA A 229 5.98 -4.17 -25.03
C ALA A 229 4.43 -4.05 -24.92
N THR A 230 3.70 -5.00 -25.52
CA THR A 230 2.24 -5.04 -25.41
C THR A 230 1.77 -5.19 -23.97
N LEU A 231 2.42 -6.05 -23.18
CA LEU A 231 2.10 -6.24 -21.77
C LEU A 231 2.33 -4.95 -20.96
N HIS A 232 3.47 -4.26 -21.17
CA HIS A 232 3.74 -2.98 -20.53
C HIS A 232 2.69 -1.94 -20.87
N VAL A 233 2.31 -1.81 -22.15
CA VAL A 233 1.26 -0.87 -22.58
C VAL A 233 -0.07 -1.20 -21.90
N SER A 234 -0.48 -2.46 -21.83
CA SER A 234 -1.72 -2.87 -21.15
C SER A 234 -1.69 -2.53 -19.66
N ASN A 235 -0.56 -2.78 -18.98
CA ASN A 235 -0.39 -2.45 -17.56
C ASN A 235 -0.45 -0.93 -17.34
N ILE A 236 0.15 -0.13 -18.22
CA ILE A 236 0.09 1.32 -18.18
C ILE A 236 -1.35 1.82 -18.31
N LEU A 237 -2.12 1.32 -19.29
CA LEU A 237 -3.53 1.69 -19.47
C LEU A 237 -4.35 1.40 -18.22
N SER A 238 -4.16 0.23 -17.63
CA SER A 238 -4.82 -0.17 -16.39
C SER A 238 -4.45 0.75 -15.22
N LYS A 239 -3.16 1.06 -15.02
CA LYS A 239 -2.67 1.92 -13.94
C LYS A 239 -3.11 3.38 -14.08
N LEU A 240 -3.20 3.87 -15.31
CA LEU A 240 -3.70 5.22 -15.62
C LEU A 240 -5.23 5.30 -15.59
N GLY A 241 -5.94 4.17 -15.57
CA GLY A 241 -7.40 4.10 -15.61
C GLY A 241 -7.98 4.57 -16.94
N VAL A 242 -7.26 4.31 -18.05
CA VAL A 242 -7.67 4.70 -19.42
C VAL A 242 -7.91 3.49 -20.31
N THR A 243 -8.71 3.65 -21.34
CA THR A 243 -9.16 2.55 -22.21
C THR A 243 -8.31 2.37 -23.46
N ASN A 244 -7.58 3.41 -23.87
CA ASN A 244 -6.79 3.38 -25.10
C ASN A 244 -5.49 4.17 -24.99
N ARG A 245 -4.58 3.90 -25.94
CA ARG A 245 -3.24 4.49 -25.96
C ARG A 245 -3.23 6.00 -26.22
N VAL A 246 -4.25 6.54 -26.85
CA VAL A 246 -4.36 7.99 -27.14
C VAL A 246 -4.63 8.74 -25.83
N GLU A 247 -5.50 8.22 -25.01
CA GLU A 247 -5.75 8.75 -23.66
C GLU A 247 -4.48 8.71 -22.79
N ALA A 248 -3.73 7.59 -22.84
CA ALA A 248 -2.47 7.46 -22.13
C ALA A 248 -1.43 8.49 -22.61
N ALA A 249 -1.30 8.69 -23.92
CA ALA A 249 -0.44 9.71 -24.51
C ALA A 249 -0.85 11.13 -24.07
N THR A 250 -2.16 11.42 -24.03
CA THR A 250 -2.68 12.72 -23.57
C THR A 250 -2.33 12.98 -22.11
N ILE A 251 -2.43 11.97 -21.24
CA ILE A 251 -2.01 12.09 -19.84
C ILE A 251 -0.50 12.34 -19.76
N ALA A 252 0.32 11.61 -20.53
CA ALA A 252 1.76 11.77 -20.56
C ALA A 252 2.18 13.20 -20.96
N HIS A 253 1.56 13.76 -21.99
CA HIS A 253 1.80 15.15 -22.41
C HIS A 253 1.37 16.16 -21.33
N ARG A 254 0.21 15.97 -20.71
CA ARG A 254 -0.27 16.83 -19.61
C ARG A 254 0.66 16.83 -18.41
N LEU A 255 1.34 15.70 -18.15
CA LEU A 255 2.30 15.53 -17.07
C LEU A 255 3.74 15.91 -17.44
N GLY A 256 3.95 16.43 -18.64
CA GLY A 256 5.25 16.92 -19.09
C GLY A 256 6.28 15.80 -19.35
N VAL A 257 5.84 14.58 -19.65
CA VAL A 257 6.72 13.42 -19.90
C VAL A 257 7.49 13.56 -21.21
N VAL A 258 6.95 14.34 -22.15
CA VAL A 258 7.58 14.64 -23.43
C VAL A 258 7.50 16.14 -23.64
N SER A 259 8.64 16.82 -23.76
CA SER A 259 8.68 18.20 -24.21
C SER A 259 8.27 18.26 -25.68
N PRO A 260 7.56 19.31 -26.13
CA PRO A 260 7.08 19.44 -27.52
C PRO A 260 8.21 19.70 -28.53
N GLU A 261 9.48 19.58 -28.18
CA GLU A 261 10.63 19.79 -29.06
C GLU A 261 11.58 18.57 -29.02
N ALA A 262 11.47 17.71 -30.00
CA ALA A 262 12.54 16.93 -30.61
C ALA A 262 12.09 16.41 -31.98
#